data_94c5af9c06b8f528d65deea58bb7d685
#
_entry.id   94c5af9c06b8f528d65deea58bb7d685
#
_cell.length_a   1.000
_cell.length_b   1.000
_cell.length_c   1.000
_cell.angle_alpha   90.00
_cell.angle_beta   90.00
_cell.angle_gamma   90.00
#
_symmetry.space_group_name_H-M   'P 1'
#
loop_
_entity.id
_entity.type
_entity.pdbx_description
1 polymer ?
#
loop_
_entity_poly.entity_id
_entity_poly.type
_entity_poly.pdbx_seq_one_letter_code
_entity_poly.pdbx_strand_id
1 'polypeptide(L)'
;MLITRPNHDITTNYLCVWSEFVVNCAKGLKKEVIDLFSKRANYNEFHSIIKKVKPKFLFLNGHGNDETVTGFDNEPILEASKDLEILFGRIVYARSCRSAKKLGKMSIKNGCEAYLGYDEDFVFMIDDDFVMKPE
;
A
#
# COMPACT_ATOMS: atom_id res chain seq x y z
N MET A 1 7.87 7.54 6.38
CA MET A 1 6.85 6.61 5.90
C MET A 1 6.59 6.85 4.43
N LEU A 2 6.41 5.80 3.63
CA LEU A 2 5.89 5.89 2.26
C LEU A 2 4.48 5.33 2.24
N ILE A 3 3.55 6.02 1.60
CA ILE A 3 2.18 5.56 1.41
C ILE A 3 1.79 5.61 -0.07
N THR A 4 1.10 4.58 -0.58
CA THR A 4 0.47 4.60 -1.91
C THR A 4 -1.02 4.87 -1.78
N ARG A 5 -1.54 5.80 -2.58
CA ARG A 5 -2.96 6.18 -2.57
C ARG A 5 -3.54 6.29 -3.99
N PRO A 6 -3.64 5.15 -4.73
CA PRO A 6 -4.35 5.15 -6.01
C PRO A 6 -5.83 5.50 -5.82
N ASN A 7 -6.47 6.05 -6.85
CA ASN A 7 -7.86 6.48 -6.81
C ASN A 7 -8.55 6.36 -8.18
N HIS A 8 -8.22 5.33 -8.92
CA HIS A 8 -8.70 5.16 -10.31
C HIS A 8 -10.06 4.46 -10.43
N ASP A 9 -10.57 3.87 -9.34
CA ASP A 9 -11.88 3.25 -9.27
C ASP A 9 -12.55 3.49 -7.90
N ILE A 10 -13.77 3.00 -7.72
CA ILE A 10 -14.55 3.22 -6.50
C ILE A 10 -13.81 2.68 -5.27
N THR A 11 -13.29 1.45 -5.33
CA THR A 11 -12.60 0.81 -4.21
C THR A 11 -11.34 1.57 -3.82
N THR A 12 -10.47 1.84 -4.77
CA THR A 12 -9.22 2.57 -4.51
C THR A 12 -9.47 4.00 -4.08
N ASN A 13 -10.54 4.64 -4.55
CA ASN A 13 -10.91 5.99 -4.13
C ASN A 13 -11.31 6.02 -2.65
N TYR A 14 -12.12 5.06 -2.16
CA TYR A 14 -12.40 4.95 -0.72
C TYR A 14 -11.14 4.74 0.11
N LEU A 15 -10.28 3.79 -0.30
CA LEU A 15 -8.99 3.55 0.39
C LEU A 15 -8.12 4.80 0.42
N CYS A 16 -8.10 5.56 -0.67
CA CYS A 16 -7.36 6.81 -0.81
C CYS A 16 -7.85 7.86 0.21
N VAL A 17 -9.16 8.10 0.27
CA VAL A 17 -9.76 9.08 1.20
C VAL A 17 -9.53 8.66 2.66
N TRP A 18 -9.79 7.41 3.01
CA TRP A 18 -9.58 6.95 4.39
C TRP A 18 -8.11 6.98 4.81
N SER A 19 -7.19 6.85 3.87
CA SER A 19 -5.74 6.97 4.14
C SER A 19 -5.30 8.39 4.45
N GLU A 20 -6.10 9.39 4.13
CA GLU A 20 -5.79 10.78 4.47
C GLU A 20 -5.68 10.98 5.98
N PHE A 21 -6.52 10.29 6.76
CA PHE A 21 -6.40 10.27 8.21
C PHE A 21 -5.01 9.78 8.67
N VAL A 22 -4.48 8.71 8.05
CA VAL A 22 -3.15 8.17 8.37
C VAL A 22 -2.05 9.17 8.04
N VAL A 23 -2.14 9.82 6.88
CA VAL A 23 -1.19 10.87 6.47
C VAL A 23 -1.20 12.03 7.47
N ASN A 24 -2.38 12.50 7.86
CA ASN A 24 -2.53 13.60 8.80
C ASN A 24 -2.03 13.25 10.20
N CYS A 25 -2.32 12.04 10.69
CA CYS A 25 -1.79 11.55 11.96
C CYS A 25 -0.25 11.49 11.95
N ALA A 26 0.35 10.94 10.90
CA ALA A 26 1.80 10.84 10.79
C ALA A 26 2.46 12.23 10.76
N LYS A 27 1.90 13.18 10.01
CA LYS A 27 2.36 14.58 9.98
C LYS A 27 2.22 15.25 11.35
N GLY A 28 1.11 15.02 12.04
CA GLY A 28 0.89 15.53 13.42
C GLY A 28 1.93 15.00 14.41
N LEU A 29 2.42 13.78 14.21
CA LEU A 29 3.53 13.18 14.96
C LEU A 29 4.91 13.61 14.45
N LYS A 30 4.99 14.62 13.58
CA LYS A 30 6.23 15.12 12.95
C LYS A 30 7.03 14.04 12.22
N LYS A 31 6.33 13.06 11.64
CA LYS A 31 6.96 12.04 10.79
C LYS A 31 6.97 12.50 9.34
N GLU A 32 8.08 12.24 8.66
CA GLU A 32 8.14 12.45 7.21
C GLU A 32 7.22 11.45 6.51
N VAL A 33 6.38 11.97 5.62
CA VAL A 33 5.44 11.19 4.81
C VAL A 33 5.69 11.47 3.34
N ILE A 34 5.96 10.43 2.59
CA ILE A 34 6.01 10.47 1.13
C ILE A 34 4.70 9.87 0.64
N ASP A 35 3.86 10.70 0.07
CA ASP A 35 2.51 10.36 -0.38
C ASP A 35 2.49 10.19 -1.90
N LEU A 36 2.45 8.94 -2.35
CA LEU A 36 2.24 8.61 -3.75
C LEU A 36 0.74 8.63 -4.07
N PHE A 37 0.23 9.84 -4.24
CA PHE A 37 -1.18 10.12 -4.48
C PHE A 37 -1.53 9.92 -5.96
N SER A 38 -2.69 9.29 -6.23
CA SER A 38 -3.26 9.10 -7.56
C SER A 38 -2.26 8.41 -8.53
N LYS A 39 -2.00 8.98 -9.69
CA LYS A 39 -1.10 8.45 -10.73
C LYS A 39 0.35 8.27 -10.27
N ARG A 40 0.74 8.92 -9.18
CA ARG A 40 2.07 8.71 -8.60
C ARG A 40 2.23 7.37 -7.89
N ALA A 41 1.13 6.68 -7.58
CA ALA A 41 1.15 5.31 -7.07
C ALA A 41 1.43 4.32 -8.22
N ASN A 42 2.60 4.40 -8.83
CA ASN A 42 3.05 3.57 -9.96
C ASN A 42 4.38 2.88 -9.64
N TYR A 43 4.73 1.88 -10.43
CA TYR A 43 5.93 1.08 -10.23
C TYR A 43 7.22 1.92 -10.16
N ASN A 44 7.40 2.82 -11.12
CA ASN A 44 8.64 3.59 -11.25
C ASN A 44 8.86 4.53 -10.05
N GLU A 45 7.85 5.30 -9.65
CA GLU A 45 7.95 6.19 -8.49
C GLU A 45 8.13 5.40 -7.19
N PHE A 46 7.34 4.34 -6.99
CA PHE A 46 7.42 3.50 -5.80
C PHE A 46 8.84 2.93 -5.60
N HIS A 47 9.39 2.26 -6.62
CA HIS A 47 10.71 1.66 -6.55
C HIS A 47 11.84 2.70 -6.45
N SER A 48 11.73 3.81 -7.19
CA SER A 48 12.71 4.90 -7.13
C SER A 48 12.80 5.52 -5.74
N ILE A 49 11.66 5.80 -5.11
CA ILE A 49 11.62 6.40 -3.77
C ILE A 49 12.15 5.43 -2.71
N ILE A 50 11.77 4.16 -2.78
CA ILE A 50 12.28 3.16 -1.83
C ILE A 50 13.81 3.08 -1.89
N LYS A 51 14.39 3.08 -3.09
CA LYS A 51 15.85 3.04 -3.29
C LYS A 51 16.55 4.30 -2.79
N LYS A 52 15.97 5.48 -3.03
CA LYS A 52 16.58 6.78 -2.69
C LYS A 52 16.41 7.17 -1.23
N VAL A 53 15.19 7.07 -0.71
CA VAL A 53 14.80 7.60 0.61
C VAL A 53 14.87 6.52 1.68
N LYS A 54 14.78 5.25 1.29
CA LYS A 54 14.84 4.07 2.17
C LYS A 54 13.85 4.15 3.35
N PRO A 55 12.56 4.42 3.09
CA PRO A 55 11.55 4.51 4.15
C PRO A 55 11.47 3.20 4.92
N LYS A 56 11.37 3.26 6.24
CA LYS A 56 11.27 2.07 7.10
C LYS A 56 9.88 1.44 7.04
N PHE A 57 8.83 2.26 6.93
CA PHE A 57 7.44 1.82 6.93
C PHE A 57 6.77 2.13 5.58
N LEU A 58 6.16 1.11 5.00
CA LEU A 58 5.41 1.17 3.74
C LEU A 58 3.94 0.88 4.04
N PHE A 59 3.07 1.82 3.71
CA PHE A 59 1.62 1.66 3.81
C PHE A 59 1.03 1.61 2.40
N LEU A 60 0.60 0.42 1.98
CA LEU A 60 0.18 0.17 0.61
C LEU A 60 -1.33 0.05 0.51
N ASN A 61 -1.94 0.82 -0.38
CA ASN A 61 -3.34 0.70 -0.76
C ASN A 61 -3.43 0.36 -2.23
N GLY A 62 -4.34 -0.54 -2.56
CA GLY A 62 -4.60 -0.92 -3.94
C GLY A 62 -5.31 -2.25 -4.02
N HIS A 63 -5.64 -2.66 -5.22
CA HIS A 63 -6.07 -4.02 -5.46
C HIS A 63 -4.92 -5.00 -5.27
N GLY A 64 -5.25 -6.27 -5.19
CA GLY A 64 -4.25 -7.30 -5.08
C GLY A 64 -4.81 -8.70 -5.22
N ASN A 65 -3.90 -9.63 -5.18
CA ASN A 65 -4.15 -11.06 -5.17
C ASN A 65 -3.08 -11.75 -4.32
N ASP A 66 -3.02 -13.07 -4.37
CA ASP A 66 -2.06 -13.85 -3.57
C ASP A 66 -0.59 -13.42 -3.77
N GLU A 67 -0.26 -12.87 -4.94
CA GLU A 67 1.11 -12.59 -5.38
C GLU A 67 1.43 -11.12 -5.63
N THR A 68 0.42 -10.24 -5.64
CA THR A 68 0.59 -8.87 -6.18
C THR A 68 -0.15 -7.85 -5.34
N VAL A 69 0.46 -6.68 -5.17
CA VAL A 69 -0.20 -5.42 -4.78
C VAL A 69 -0.08 -4.46 -5.94
N THR A 70 -1.19 -3.80 -6.28
CA THR A 70 -1.25 -2.86 -7.40
C THR A 70 -1.27 -1.40 -6.94
N GLY A 71 -0.87 -0.51 -7.83
CA GLY A 71 -1.01 0.93 -7.72
C GLY A 71 -2.13 1.46 -8.61
N PHE A 72 -1.89 2.64 -9.20
CA PHE A 72 -2.84 3.30 -10.10
C PHE A 72 -3.05 2.48 -11.37
N ASP A 73 -4.29 2.44 -11.85
CA ASP A 73 -4.70 1.67 -13.04
C ASP A 73 -4.38 0.16 -12.96
N ASN A 74 -4.36 -0.38 -11.75
CA ASN A 74 -4.01 -1.78 -11.47
C ASN A 74 -2.58 -2.18 -11.91
N GLU A 75 -1.69 -1.22 -12.11
CA GLU A 75 -0.28 -1.51 -12.38
C GLU A 75 0.36 -2.23 -11.18
N PRO A 76 0.97 -3.41 -11.34
CA PRO A 76 1.67 -4.09 -10.27
C PRO A 76 2.83 -3.23 -9.75
N ILE A 77 2.83 -2.93 -8.45
CA ILE A 77 3.93 -2.20 -7.78
C ILE A 77 4.79 -3.11 -6.91
N LEU A 78 4.25 -4.26 -6.51
CA LEU A 78 4.94 -5.27 -5.73
C LEU A 78 4.45 -6.65 -6.15
N GLU A 79 5.37 -7.55 -6.47
CA GLU A 79 5.10 -8.91 -6.95
C GLU A 79 5.96 -9.94 -6.22
N ALA A 80 5.38 -11.11 -5.91
CA ALA A 80 6.07 -12.19 -5.18
C ALA A 80 7.27 -12.78 -5.92
N SER A 81 7.29 -12.65 -7.25
CA SER A 81 8.34 -13.19 -8.13
C SER A 81 9.40 -12.17 -8.52
N LYS A 82 9.28 -10.91 -8.08
CA LYS A 82 10.11 -9.83 -8.62
C LYS A 82 10.43 -8.76 -7.59
N ASP A 83 11.70 -8.41 -7.51
CA ASP A 83 12.20 -7.23 -6.79
C ASP A 83 11.84 -7.18 -5.29
N LEU A 84 11.64 -8.31 -4.60
CA LEU A 84 11.29 -8.33 -3.17
C LEU A 84 12.42 -7.87 -2.26
N GLU A 85 13.65 -7.85 -2.74
CA GLU A 85 14.81 -7.34 -1.99
C GLU A 85 14.67 -5.87 -1.58
N ILE A 86 13.85 -5.09 -2.29
CA ILE A 86 13.54 -3.71 -1.88
C ILE A 86 12.84 -3.62 -0.52
N LEU A 87 12.25 -4.72 -0.07
CA LEU A 87 11.55 -4.80 1.23
C LEU A 87 12.47 -5.17 2.39
N PHE A 88 13.76 -5.46 2.13
CA PHE A 88 14.71 -5.85 3.16
C PHE A 88 14.74 -4.83 4.32
N GLY A 89 14.55 -5.32 5.54
CA GLY A 89 14.57 -4.51 6.75
C GLY A 89 13.41 -3.52 6.89
N ARG A 90 12.33 -3.65 6.09
CA ARG A 90 11.16 -2.76 6.14
C ARG A 90 9.96 -3.43 6.78
N ILE A 91 9.05 -2.59 7.24
CA ILE A 91 7.73 -2.99 7.72
C ILE A 91 6.72 -2.59 6.66
N VAL A 92 5.89 -3.54 6.24
CA VAL A 92 4.84 -3.34 5.23
C VAL A 92 3.47 -3.55 5.87
N TYR A 93 2.56 -2.62 5.64
CA TYR A 93 1.13 -2.84 5.82
C TYR A 93 0.42 -2.66 4.48
N ALA A 94 -0.20 -3.73 3.98
CA ALA A 94 -0.91 -3.74 2.72
C ALA A 94 -2.42 -3.90 2.93
N ARG A 95 -3.19 -2.87 2.59
CA ARG A 95 -4.65 -2.97 2.44
C ARG A 95 -4.96 -3.39 1.00
N SER A 96 -4.89 -4.69 0.78
CA SER A 96 -4.98 -5.32 -0.54
C SER A 96 -5.45 -6.76 -0.37
N CYS A 97 -6.32 -7.22 -1.25
CA CYS A 97 -6.88 -8.57 -1.15
C CYS A 97 -5.80 -9.64 -1.21
N ARG A 98 -5.85 -10.61 -0.30
CA ARG A 98 -5.05 -11.85 -0.25
C ARG A 98 -3.53 -11.69 -0.30
N SER A 99 -3.00 -10.46 -0.22
CA SER A 99 -1.57 -10.20 -0.40
C SER A 99 -0.68 -10.83 0.67
N ALA A 100 -1.22 -11.16 1.86
CA ALA A 100 -0.45 -11.87 2.90
C ALA A 100 -0.28 -13.36 2.59
N LYS A 101 -1.10 -13.94 1.69
CA LYS A 101 -1.15 -15.38 1.45
C LYS A 101 0.13 -15.95 0.84
N LYS A 102 0.67 -15.32 -0.18
CA LYS A 102 1.94 -15.69 -0.83
C LYS A 102 2.96 -14.55 -0.81
N LEU A 103 2.57 -13.37 -1.30
CA LEU A 103 3.45 -12.21 -1.36
C LEU A 103 4.03 -11.86 0.01
N GLY A 104 3.20 -11.78 1.06
CA GLY A 104 3.67 -11.48 2.41
C GLY A 104 4.68 -12.51 2.93
N LYS A 105 4.41 -13.79 2.73
CA LYS A 105 5.33 -14.88 3.13
C LYS A 105 6.66 -14.81 2.37
N MET A 106 6.60 -14.53 1.07
CA MET A 106 7.80 -14.36 0.25
C MET A 106 8.59 -13.12 0.63
N SER A 107 7.91 -12.03 0.99
CA SER A 107 8.54 -10.80 1.48
C SER A 107 9.36 -11.05 2.75
N ILE A 108 8.79 -11.78 3.72
CA ILE A 108 9.50 -12.17 4.96
C ILE A 108 10.73 -13.03 4.63
N LYS A 109 10.60 -14.00 3.73
CA LYS A 109 11.74 -14.83 3.30
C LYS A 109 12.87 -14.02 2.66
N ASN A 110 12.53 -12.90 2.01
CA ASN A 110 13.50 -11.97 1.40
C ASN A 110 13.96 -10.86 2.36
N GLY A 111 13.72 -11.01 3.67
CA GLY A 111 14.25 -10.12 4.69
C GLY A 111 13.39 -8.90 5.02
N CYS A 112 12.12 -8.87 4.60
CA CYS A 112 11.13 -7.93 5.14
C CYS A 112 10.98 -8.20 6.64
N GLU A 113 11.01 -7.17 7.45
CA GLU A 113 10.98 -7.29 8.92
C GLU A 113 9.61 -7.68 9.45
N ALA A 114 8.57 -7.10 8.84
CA ALA A 114 7.18 -7.46 9.12
C ALA A 114 6.30 -7.18 7.89
N TYR A 115 5.33 -8.04 7.66
CA TYR A 115 4.31 -7.86 6.65
C TYR A 115 2.93 -8.06 7.27
N LEU A 116 2.13 -6.99 7.32
CA LEU A 116 0.73 -7.02 7.72
C LEU A 116 -0.12 -6.93 6.47
N GLY A 117 -1.09 -7.82 6.35
CA GLY A 117 -1.99 -7.86 5.20
C GLY A 117 -3.11 -8.86 5.45
N TYR A 118 -3.84 -9.18 4.42
CA TYR A 118 -5.00 -10.06 4.47
C TYR A 118 -4.70 -11.34 3.69
N ASP A 119 -5.10 -12.48 4.22
CA ASP A 119 -5.01 -13.79 3.56
C ASP A 119 -6.28 -14.14 2.78
N GLU A 120 -7.35 -13.34 2.98
CA GLU A 120 -8.60 -13.38 2.24
C GLU A 120 -8.85 -12.03 1.55
N ASP A 121 -9.99 -11.93 0.86
CA ASP A 121 -10.37 -10.65 0.23
C ASP A 121 -10.65 -9.60 1.30
N PHE A 122 -10.07 -8.42 1.11
CA PHE A 122 -10.33 -7.27 1.97
C PHE A 122 -11.69 -6.67 1.60
N VAL A 123 -12.67 -6.92 2.45
CA VAL A 123 -14.04 -6.44 2.27
C VAL A 123 -14.32 -5.33 3.26
N PHE A 124 -14.87 -4.22 2.80
CA PHE A 124 -15.39 -3.16 3.64
C PHE A 124 -16.85 -2.89 3.31
N MET A 125 -17.60 -2.53 4.33
CA MET A 125 -19.00 -2.15 4.17
C MET A 125 -19.10 -0.63 4.06
N ILE A 126 -19.89 -0.16 3.11
CA ILE A 126 -20.21 1.25 2.93
C ILE A 126 -21.59 1.45 3.52
N ASP A 127 -21.67 2.23 4.58
CA ASP A 127 -22.94 2.73 5.11
C ASP A 127 -23.13 4.15 4.56
N ASP A 128 -24.17 4.32 3.74
CA ASP A 128 -24.46 5.60 3.06
C ASP A 128 -24.69 6.76 4.02
N ASP A 129 -25.06 6.49 5.28
CA ASP A 129 -25.37 7.52 6.27
C ASP A 129 -24.13 7.94 7.10
N PHE A 130 -23.06 7.12 7.13
CA PHE A 130 -21.89 7.33 8.01
C PHE A 130 -20.55 7.41 7.29
N VAL A 131 -20.51 7.29 5.98
CA VAL A 131 -19.25 7.27 5.24
C VAL A 131 -18.96 8.63 4.61
N MET A 132 -17.78 9.17 4.87
CA MET A 132 -17.25 10.23 4.03
C MET A 132 -17.08 9.67 2.60
N LYS A 133 -18.06 9.97 1.75
CA LYS A 133 -17.98 9.61 0.34
C LYS A 133 -16.85 10.41 -0.30
N PRO A 134 -16.00 9.79 -1.10
CA PRO A 134 -15.09 10.54 -1.94
C PRO A 134 -15.90 11.42 -2.89
N GLU A 135 -15.64 12.68 -2.90
CA GLU A 135 -16.24 13.61 -3.87
C GLU A 135 -15.70 13.35 -5.28
#